data_f35de70087a238157334ca8ffb1da8b9
#
_entry.id   f35de70087a238157334ca8ffb1da8b9
#
_cell.length_a   1.000
_cell.length_b   1.000
_cell.length_c   1.000
_cell.angle_alpha   90.00
_cell.angle_beta   90.00
_cell.angle_gamma   90.00
#
_symmetry.space_group_name_H-M   'P 1'
#
loop_
_entity.id
_entity.type
_entity.pdbx_description
1 polymer ?
#
loop_
_entity_poly.entity_id
_entity_poly.type
_entity_poly.pdbx_seq_one_letter_code
_entity_poly.pdbx_strand_id
1 'polypeptide(L)'
;MTGLSSHARRLLRIGSAACALACAAPSAAADLDLFSANTLQFTGDARLSIADGPKSWLRGGFGKIDTSGDGNDFRLEPRLGEANLVWTPQLGWALSGVVVGTVNGGERTQAGVSQAYLSYRPMRSQGLAFSARAGLLWPPVSLEHEGLDWHAADSITPSAINSWIGEEVRPLAVEGNLDASLGGQRFRATAAVMAANDTAGTLLTFRGWAFNDRKTLAFDRQPLPPLGADFEGYQAPFTHPLIDLHKGFAHRPGYYAKLAWQPPIPVRLEFFRYDNNANPEDFNADMEWGWRTWFNNVGLVANLGGGTQLKGQALEGRTRMGFSQDGARWVDNRFRSAFALLTHQIGVVGLAARVEAFDTRNRGSIVDGEYDETGWAEMVAAKRDWGKFIGLIELLHVSGKRDQLEEAGLKPRQRQTQIQAELRFRW
;
A
#
# COMPACT_ATOMS: atom_id res chain seq x y z
N MET A 1 14.13 -20.11 23.71
CA MET A 1 14.62 -18.77 23.33
C MET A 1 15.04 -18.85 21.85
N THR A 2 14.10 -18.62 20.97
CA THR A 2 14.31 -18.64 19.52
C THR A 2 14.96 -17.33 19.11
N GLY A 3 16.20 -17.42 18.62
CA GLY A 3 16.97 -16.26 18.17
C GLY A 3 16.29 -15.55 17.00
N LEU A 4 16.23 -14.23 17.07
CA LEU A 4 15.85 -13.38 15.92
C LEU A 4 16.61 -13.83 14.67
N SER A 5 15.89 -13.97 13.56
CA SER A 5 16.47 -14.35 12.27
C SER A 5 17.61 -13.38 11.88
N SER A 6 18.56 -13.85 11.07
CA SER A 6 19.68 -13.02 10.62
C SER A 6 19.23 -11.74 9.91
N HIS A 7 18.05 -11.74 9.30
CA HIS A 7 17.41 -10.61 8.63
C HIS A 7 16.94 -9.53 9.62
N ALA A 8 16.31 -9.93 10.72
CA ALA A 8 15.90 -8.99 11.76
C ALA A 8 17.10 -8.26 12.40
N ARG A 9 18.24 -8.95 12.57
CA ARG A 9 19.46 -8.33 13.10
C ARG A 9 20.13 -7.35 12.13
N ARG A 10 20.01 -7.56 10.81
CA ARG A 10 20.56 -6.63 9.81
C ARG A 10 19.70 -5.37 9.68
N LEU A 11 18.39 -5.52 9.65
CA LEU A 11 17.45 -4.37 9.61
C LEU A 11 17.53 -3.54 10.91
N LEU A 12 17.75 -4.18 12.06
CA LEU A 12 18.02 -3.46 13.32
C LEU A 12 19.31 -2.63 13.25
N ARG A 13 20.34 -3.09 12.55
CA ARG A 13 21.60 -2.32 12.38
C ARG A 13 21.45 -1.14 11.42
N ILE A 14 20.59 -1.25 10.39
CA ILE A 14 20.26 -0.14 9.50
C ILE A 14 19.40 0.90 10.23
N GLY A 15 18.46 0.46 11.06
CA GLY A 15 17.70 1.33 11.96
C GLY A 15 18.59 2.08 12.97
N SER A 16 19.66 1.46 13.45
CA SER A 16 20.64 2.08 14.37
C SER A 16 21.48 3.17 13.69
N ALA A 17 21.77 3.06 12.39
CA ALA A 17 22.50 4.09 11.64
C ALA A 17 21.61 5.32 11.35
N ALA A 18 20.30 5.14 11.13
CA ALA A 18 19.34 6.24 11.00
C ALA A 18 19.15 7.00 12.33
N CYS A 19 19.24 6.31 13.48
CA CYS A 19 19.24 6.95 14.81
C CYS A 19 20.50 7.79 15.07
N ALA A 20 21.64 7.45 14.49
CA ALA A 20 22.90 8.16 14.74
C ALA A 20 22.95 9.57 14.11
N LEU A 21 22.18 9.82 13.04
CA LEU A 21 22.07 11.16 12.45
C LEU A 21 21.18 12.12 13.25
N ALA A 22 20.37 11.62 14.18
CA ALA A 22 19.49 12.44 15.03
C ALA A 22 20.22 13.01 16.27
N CYS A 23 21.44 12.58 16.58
CA CYS A 23 22.14 12.93 17.83
C CYS A 23 22.95 14.24 17.79
N ALA A 24 22.88 15.03 16.73
CA ALA A 24 23.61 16.30 16.61
C ALA A 24 22.69 17.56 16.72
N ALA A 25 21.63 17.49 17.52
CA ALA A 25 20.80 18.66 17.81
C ALA A 25 21.28 19.35 19.13
N PRO A 26 21.32 20.70 19.18
CA PRO A 26 21.70 21.40 20.40
C PRO A 26 20.70 21.11 21.51
N SER A 27 21.21 20.86 22.72
CA SER A 27 20.46 20.59 23.94
C SER A 27 19.71 21.83 24.44
N ALA A 28 18.60 22.21 23.79
CA ALA A 28 17.52 22.90 24.47
C ALA A 28 16.75 21.82 25.24
N ALA A 29 16.42 22.05 26.52
CA ALA A 29 15.58 21.14 27.29
C ALA A 29 14.29 20.88 26.50
N ALA A 30 14.23 19.75 25.83
CA ALA A 30 13.08 19.38 25.01
C ALA A 30 11.99 18.94 25.98
N ASP A 31 10.81 19.52 25.90
CA ASP A 31 9.61 18.98 26.51
C ASP A 31 9.33 17.61 25.86
N LEU A 32 9.81 16.56 26.53
CA LEU A 32 9.59 15.20 26.12
C LEU A 32 8.17 14.81 26.52
N ASP A 33 7.28 14.67 25.55
CA ASP A 33 5.96 14.09 25.76
C ASP A 33 5.88 12.71 25.10
N LEU A 34 6.11 11.68 25.89
CA LEU A 34 6.17 10.29 25.40
C LEU A 34 4.83 9.59 25.46
N PHE A 35 3.99 9.87 26.49
CA PHE A 35 2.83 9.04 26.79
C PHE A 35 1.60 9.84 27.28
N SER A 36 1.48 11.09 26.89
CA SER A 36 0.23 11.82 27.16
C SER A 36 -0.92 11.30 26.26
N ALA A 37 -2.14 11.68 26.62
CA ALA A 37 -3.32 11.37 25.79
C ALA A 37 -3.23 11.97 24.37
N ASN A 38 -2.39 12.99 24.16
CA ASN A 38 -2.17 13.61 22.85
C ASN A 38 -1.20 12.81 21.97
N THR A 39 -0.45 11.87 22.54
CA THR A 39 0.53 11.04 21.80
C THR A 39 0.01 9.66 21.45
N LEU A 40 -1.17 9.30 21.94
CA LEU A 40 -1.76 7.97 21.73
C LEU A 40 -3.13 8.10 21.04
N GLN A 41 -3.34 7.31 20.01
CA GLN A 41 -4.61 7.15 19.32
C GLN A 41 -4.92 5.66 19.18
N PHE A 42 -6.19 5.31 19.38
CA PHE A 42 -6.71 3.97 19.09
C PHE A 42 -7.72 4.06 17.96
N THR A 43 -7.57 3.19 16.97
CA THR A 43 -8.57 2.95 15.95
C THR A 43 -8.82 1.45 15.81
N GLY A 44 -9.97 1.08 15.32
CA GLY A 44 -10.27 -0.33 15.04
C GLY A 44 -11.61 -0.47 14.35
N ASP A 45 -11.80 -1.57 13.67
CA ASP A 45 -13.03 -1.86 12.94
C ASP A 45 -13.49 -3.30 13.12
N ALA A 46 -14.80 -3.48 13.06
CA ALA A 46 -15.46 -4.77 12.96
C ALA A 46 -16.29 -4.80 11.68
N ARG A 47 -16.22 -5.91 10.96
CA ARG A 47 -16.84 -6.09 9.63
C ARG A 47 -17.73 -7.31 9.56
N LEU A 48 -18.74 -7.17 8.74
CA LEU A 48 -19.56 -8.26 8.28
C LEU A 48 -19.56 -8.22 6.75
N SER A 49 -19.05 -9.27 6.12
CA SER A 49 -18.93 -9.36 4.66
C SER A 49 -19.74 -10.52 4.13
N ILE A 50 -20.41 -10.32 3.00
CA ILE A 50 -21.05 -11.37 2.19
C ILE A 50 -20.44 -11.28 0.80
N ALA A 51 -19.80 -12.35 0.34
CA ALA A 51 -19.16 -12.37 -0.96
C ALA A 51 -19.46 -13.68 -1.71
N ASP A 52 -19.52 -13.58 -3.03
CA ASP A 52 -19.57 -14.71 -3.96
C ASP A 52 -18.20 -14.92 -4.65
N GLY A 53 -18.17 -15.83 -5.61
CA GLY A 53 -17.09 -16.05 -6.55
C GLY A 53 -16.01 -16.99 -6.06
N PRO A 54 -14.88 -17.08 -6.80
CA PRO A 54 -13.84 -18.06 -6.53
C PRO A 54 -13.14 -17.83 -5.21
N LYS A 55 -12.55 -18.90 -4.68
CA LYS A 55 -11.77 -18.91 -3.45
C LYS A 55 -10.65 -17.85 -3.47
N SER A 56 -10.52 -17.08 -2.42
CA SER A 56 -9.48 -16.06 -2.27
C SER A 56 -8.07 -16.64 -2.34
N TRP A 57 -7.09 -15.85 -2.79
CA TRP A 57 -5.67 -16.21 -2.75
C TRP A 57 -5.18 -16.48 -1.33
N LEU A 58 -5.73 -15.83 -0.32
CA LEU A 58 -5.42 -16.06 1.10
C LEU A 58 -5.73 -17.49 1.55
N ARG A 59 -6.60 -18.16 0.84
CA ARG A 59 -7.00 -19.55 1.07
C ARG A 59 -6.46 -20.50 -0.01
N GLY A 60 -5.48 -20.04 -0.81
CA GLY A 60 -4.87 -20.82 -1.88
C GLY A 60 -5.73 -20.93 -3.14
N GLY A 61 -6.55 -19.91 -3.44
CA GLY A 61 -7.32 -19.77 -4.67
C GLY A 61 -6.80 -18.62 -5.55
N PHE A 62 -7.65 -18.18 -6.48
CA PHE A 62 -7.36 -17.10 -7.44
C PHE A 62 -8.37 -15.97 -7.39
N GLY A 63 -9.23 -15.89 -6.37
CA GLY A 63 -10.21 -14.84 -6.22
C GLY A 63 -9.57 -13.46 -6.09
N LYS A 64 -10.28 -12.43 -6.56
CA LYS A 64 -9.84 -11.04 -6.59
C LYS A 64 -10.14 -10.26 -5.32
N ILE A 65 -10.99 -10.81 -4.45
CA ILE A 65 -11.41 -10.21 -3.19
C ILE A 65 -10.91 -11.10 -2.04
N ASP A 66 -10.46 -10.51 -0.95
CA ASP A 66 -9.88 -11.24 0.18
C ASP A 66 -10.88 -12.12 0.94
N THR A 67 -12.17 -11.76 0.95
CA THR A 67 -13.26 -12.46 1.64
C THR A 67 -14.16 -13.27 0.71
N SER A 68 -13.71 -13.60 -0.49
CA SER A 68 -14.52 -14.31 -1.47
C SER A 68 -14.88 -15.74 -1.05
N GLY A 69 -15.97 -16.24 -1.63
CA GLY A 69 -16.57 -17.54 -1.33
C GLY A 69 -15.77 -18.76 -1.84
N ASP A 70 -16.39 -19.93 -1.78
CA ASP A 70 -15.85 -21.20 -2.30
C ASP A 70 -16.57 -21.58 -3.61
N GLY A 71 -16.49 -20.74 -4.64
CA GLY A 71 -17.14 -20.95 -5.91
C GLY A 71 -18.38 -20.04 -6.12
N ASN A 72 -19.55 -20.61 -6.39
CA ASN A 72 -20.75 -19.83 -6.69
C ASN A 72 -21.61 -19.47 -5.45
N ASP A 73 -21.24 -19.96 -4.29
CA ASP A 73 -22.03 -19.79 -3.07
C ASP A 73 -21.62 -18.51 -2.34
N PHE A 74 -22.62 -17.75 -1.89
CA PHE A 74 -22.39 -16.60 -1.01
C PHE A 74 -21.90 -17.07 0.36
N ARG A 75 -20.84 -16.45 0.83
CA ARG A 75 -20.28 -16.71 2.17
C ARG A 75 -20.42 -15.49 3.04
N LEU A 76 -21.00 -15.68 4.22
CA LEU A 76 -21.04 -14.69 5.29
C LEU A 76 -19.81 -14.85 6.17
N GLU A 77 -19.07 -13.75 6.36
CA GLU A 77 -17.86 -13.73 7.16
C GLU A 77 -17.83 -12.52 8.11
N PRO A 78 -18.12 -12.74 9.42
CA PRO A 78 -17.83 -11.74 10.44
C PRO A 78 -16.34 -11.76 10.76
N ARG A 79 -15.71 -10.58 10.82
CA ARG A 79 -14.31 -10.46 11.21
C ARG A 79 -14.02 -9.16 11.95
N LEU A 80 -13.00 -9.19 12.81
CA LEU A 80 -12.27 -7.98 13.16
C LEU A 80 -11.46 -7.58 11.92
N GLY A 81 -11.61 -6.38 11.39
CA GLY A 81 -10.79 -5.90 10.29
C GLY A 81 -9.38 -5.64 10.80
N GLU A 82 -9.19 -4.51 11.46
CA GLU A 82 -7.94 -4.18 12.14
C GLU A 82 -8.19 -3.43 13.45
N ALA A 83 -7.19 -3.46 14.34
CA ALA A 83 -7.11 -2.57 15.48
C ALA A 83 -5.71 -1.97 15.54
N ASN A 84 -5.62 -0.64 15.64
CA ASN A 84 -4.37 0.10 15.61
C ASN A 84 -4.16 0.87 16.91
N LEU A 85 -2.92 0.82 17.39
CA LEU A 85 -2.36 1.73 18.37
C LEU A 85 -1.38 2.66 17.63
N VAL A 86 -1.72 3.92 17.49
CA VAL A 86 -0.86 4.95 16.93
C VAL A 86 -0.17 5.69 18.07
N TRP A 87 1.14 5.59 18.11
CA TRP A 87 1.98 6.27 19.11
C TRP A 87 2.84 7.33 18.44
N THR A 88 2.70 8.60 18.88
CA THR A 88 3.38 9.77 18.32
C THR A 88 4.19 10.52 19.38
N PRO A 89 5.25 9.90 19.95
CA PRO A 89 6.06 10.55 20.99
C PRO A 89 6.69 11.84 20.48
N GLN A 90 6.61 12.89 21.30
CA GLN A 90 7.30 14.15 21.05
C GLN A 90 8.71 14.08 21.65
N LEU A 91 9.72 14.15 20.81
CA LEU A 91 11.13 14.02 21.17
C LEU A 91 11.84 15.38 21.23
N GLY A 92 11.09 16.44 20.94
CA GLY A 92 11.57 17.82 20.94
C GLY A 92 10.64 18.73 20.15
N TRP A 93 11.00 20.00 20.05
CA TRP A 93 10.17 21.02 19.39
C TRP A 93 9.94 20.77 17.88
N ALA A 94 10.82 20.05 17.22
CA ALA A 94 10.72 19.76 15.79
C ALA A 94 10.79 18.25 15.48
N LEU A 95 11.10 17.42 16.47
CA LEU A 95 11.30 15.97 16.28
C LEU A 95 10.22 15.18 17.00
N SER A 96 9.60 14.26 16.29
CA SER A 96 8.64 13.30 16.83
C SER A 96 8.89 11.92 16.27
N GLY A 97 8.41 10.89 16.96
CA GLY A 97 8.28 9.53 16.44
C GLY A 97 6.87 9.30 15.91
N VAL A 98 6.71 8.28 15.07
CA VAL A 98 5.43 7.67 14.72
C VAL A 98 5.63 6.17 14.72
N VAL A 99 4.83 5.46 15.51
CA VAL A 99 4.79 3.98 15.51
C VAL A 99 3.33 3.57 15.47
N VAL A 100 2.98 2.73 14.50
CA VAL A 100 1.64 2.16 14.37
C VAL A 100 1.75 0.66 14.59
N GLY A 101 1.29 0.22 15.75
CA GLY A 101 1.07 -1.19 16.07
C GLY A 101 -0.30 -1.61 15.58
N THR A 102 -0.39 -2.67 14.80
CA THR A 102 -1.62 -3.14 14.17
C THR A 102 -1.88 -4.59 14.55
N VAL A 103 -3.13 -4.90 14.85
CA VAL A 103 -3.66 -6.27 15.00
C VAL A 103 -4.65 -6.50 13.86
N ASN A 104 -4.39 -7.51 13.03
CA ASN A 104 -5.24 -7.88 11.90
C ASN A 104 -6.10 -9.10 12.24
N GLY A 105 -7.40 -9.01 11.96
CA GLY A 105 -8.31 -10.15 12.10
C GLY A 105 -8.22 -11.11 10.92
N GLY A 106 -8.09 -12.41 11.20
CA GLY A 106 -8.13 -13.44 10.14
C GLY A 106 -6.87 -13.63 9.33
N GLU A 107 -5.76 -12.98 9.69
CA GLU A 107 -4.47 -13.07 9.02
C GLU A 107 -3.53 -14.07 9.70
N ARG A 108 -2.48 -14.51 8.96
CA ARG A 108 -1.45 -15.40 9.51
C ARG A 108 -0.63 -14.71 10.59
N THR A 109 -0.19 -13.47 10.32
CA THR A 109 0.47 -12.61 11.30
C THR A 109 -0.56 -11.67 11.90
N GLN A 110 -1.03 -11.99 13.08
CA GLN A 110 -2.14 -11.29 13.71
C GLN A 110 -1.73 -9.95 14.35
N ALA A 111 -0.47 -9.74 14.68
CA ALA A 111 -0.02 -8.50 15.32
C ALA A 111 1.40 -8.12 14.89
N GLY A 112 1.65 -6.83 14.70
CA GLY A 112 2.95 -6.30 14.35
C GLY A 112 2.94 -4.79 14.14
N VAL A 113 3.99 -4.28 13.51
CA VAL A 113 4.14 -2.85 13.22
C VAL A 113 3.83 -2.62 11.74
N SER A 114 2.89 -1.72 11.45
CA SER A 114 2.57 -1.31 10.09
C SER A 114 3.38 -0.11 9.62
N GLN A 115 3.74 0.83 10.51
CA GLN A 115 4.66 1.94 10.26
C GLN A 115 5.53 2.21 11.49
N ALA A 116 6.78 2.65 11.26
CA ALA A 116 7.67 3.13 12.32
C ALA A 116 8.70 4.10 11.73
N TYR A 117 8.61 5.40 12.05
CA TYR A 117 9.54 6.40 11.53
C TYR A 117 9.73 7.58 12.48
N LEU A 118 10.86 8.26 12.35
CA LEU A 118 11.10 9.58 12.91
C LEU A 118 10.60 10.66 11.95
N SER A 119 10.02 11.72 12.48
CA SER A 119 9.51 12.88 11.74
C SER A 119 10.17 14.15 12.24
N TYR A 120 10.81 14.88 11.34
CA TYR A 120 11.40 16.18 11.61
C TYR A 120 10.61 17.28 10.90
N ARG A 121 10.08 18.25 11.66
CA ARG A 121 9.27 19.37 11.18
C ARG A 121 9.71 20.67 11.86
N PRO A 122 10.74 21.36 11.35
CA PRO A 122 11.16 22.64 11.89
C PRO A 122 10.10 23.73 11.64
N MET A 123 10.29 24.88 12.29
CA MET A 123 9.41 26.04 12.06
C MET A 123 9.39 26.45 10.60
N ARG A 124 8.23 26.90 10.14
CA ARG A 124 8.06 27.44 8.77
C ARG A 124 8.74 28.80 8.68
N SER A 125 9.52 29.00 7.63
CA SER A 125 9.90 30.33 7.16
C SER A 125 8.81 30.91 6.22
N GLN A 126 8.84 32.19 5.94
CA GLN A 126 7.83 32.84 5.08
C GLN A 126 7.74 32.15 3.70
N GLY A 127 6.60 31.49 3.43
CA GLY A 127 6.30 30.85 2.14
C GLY A 127 6.93 29.49 1.87
N LEU A 128 7.91 29.05 2.69
CA LEU A 128 8.58 27.77 2.57
C LEU A 128 8.48 26.96 3.87
N ALA A 129 8.25 25.64 3.73
CA ALA A 129 8.33 24.70 4.84
C ALA A 129 9.06 23.44 4.41
N PHE A 130 10.02 23.02 5.21
CA PHE A 130 10.72 21.75 5.05
C PHE A 130 10.22 20.74 6.08
N SER A 131 10.19 19.46 5.72
CA SER A 131 10.03 18.36 6.66
C SER A 131 10.75 17.11 6.15
N ALA A 132 11.09 16.21 7.06
CA ALA A 132 11.72 14.94 6.71
C ALA A 132 11.12 13.80 7.53
N ARG A 133 11.16 12.57 6.98
CA ARG A 133 10.80 11.33 7.67
C ARG A 133 11.88 10.29 7.40
N ALA A 134 12.14 9.42 8.39
CA ALA A 134 13.11 8.33 8.23
C ALA A 134 12.62 7.07 8.95
N GLY A 135 12.46 5.98 8.24
CA GLY A 135 12.01 4.69 8.77
C GLY A 135 11.12 3.91 7.81
N LEU A 136 10.30 3.03 8.36
CA LEU A 136 9.30 2.25 7.64
C LEU A 136 8.03 3.08 7.44
N LEU A 137 7.72 3.43 6.21
CA LEU A 137 6.62 4.36 5.90
C LEU A 137 5.96 4.03 4.55
N TRP A 138 4.68 4.37 4.40
CA TRP A 138 4.06 4.39 3.08
C TRP A 138 4.49 5.62 2.29
N PRO A 139 4.85 5.43 1.00
CA PRO A 139 5.07 6.57 0.11
C PRO A 139 3.76 7.35 -0.09
N PRO A 140 3.83 8.68 -0.31
CA PRO A 140 2.65 9.54 -0.38
C PRO A 140 1.97 9.46 -1.76
N VAL A 141 1.56 8.27 -2.19
CA VAL A 141 0.97 8.01 -3.50
C VAL A 141 -0.55 7.91 -3.50
N SER A 142 -1.15 7.38 -2.41
CA SER A 142 -2.59 7.15 -2.33
C SER A 142 -3.40 8.45 -2.22
N LEU A 143 -4.54 8.51 -2.91
CA LEU A 143 -5.58 9.54 -2.77
C LEU A 143 -6.76 9.08 -1.92
N GLU A 144 -6.80 7.81 -1.52
CA GLU A 144 -7.92 7.21 -0.78
C GLU A 144 -7.64 7.06 0.71
N HIS A 145 -6.35 6.95 1.11
CA HIS A 145 -5.97 6.70 2.50
C HIS A 145 -5.69 8.00 3.27
N GLU A 146 -6.13 8.00 4.51
CA GLU A 146 -5.96 9.10 5.47
C GLU A 146 -5.46 8.55 6.82
N GLY A 147 -5.06 9.48 7.72
CA GLY A 147 -4.58 9.15 9.05
C GLY A 147 -3.19 8.50 9.09
N LEU A 148 -2.67 8.34 10.30
CA LEU A 148 -1.41 7.63 10.54
C LEU A 148 -1.60 6.11 10.50
N ASP A 149 -2.79 5.63 10.78
CA ASP A 149 -3.22 4.24 10.61
C ASP A 149 -3.51 3.86 9.15
N TRP A 150 -3.45 4.83 8.24
CA TRP A 150 -3.53 4.66 6.78
C TRP A 150 -4.80 3.91 6.36
N HIS A 151 -5.96 4.35 6.84
CA HIS A 151 -7.26 3.78 6.49
C HIS A 151 -7.89 4.42 5.24
N ALA A 152 -8.71 3.69 4.50
CA ALA A 152 -9.50 4.25 3.40
C ALA A 152 -10.58 5.18 3.96
N ALA A 153 -10.62 6.43 3.45
CA ALA A 153 -11.46 7.48 4.03
C ALA A 153 -12.94 7.37 3.65
N ASP A 154 -13.23 6.99 2.42
CA ASP A 154 -14.56 7.08 1.81
C ASP A 154 -15.19 5.73 1.47
N SER A 155 -14.45 4.63 1.67
CA SER A 155 -14.84 3.25 1.36
C SER A 155 -14.33 2.30 2.44
N ILE A 156 -14.75 1.03 2.36
CA ILE A 156 -14.14 -0.07 3.13
C ILE A 156 -12.96 -0.62 2.32
N THR A 157 -13.19 -0.92 1.05
CA THR A 157 -12.17 -1.47 0.15
C THR A 157 -11.61 -0.36 -0.74
N PRO A 158 -10.31 -0.07 -0.69
CA PRO A 158 -9.65 0.86 -1.60
C PRO A 158 -9.59 0.31 -3.04
N SER A 159 -9.19 1.15 -4.00
CA SER A 159 -8.95 0.75 -5.38
C SER A 159 -7.87 -0.32 -5.50
N ALA A 160 -7.82 -1.00 -6.64
CA ALA A 160 -6.78 -1.97 -6.95
C ALA A 160 -5.36 -1.40 -6.78
N ILE A 161 -5.14 -0.12 -7.17
CA ILE A 161 -3.89 0.59 -6.96
C ILE A 161 -3.54 0.62 -5.47
N ASN A 162 -4.47 1.09 -4.65
CA ASN A 162 -4.20 1.38 -3.24
C ASN A 162 -4.25 0.12 -2.38
N SER A 163 -4.97 -0.92 -2.79
CA SER A 163 -4.86 -2.28 -2.23
C SER A 163 -3.44 -2.83 -2.40
N TRP A 164 -2.89 -2.76 -3.62
CA TRP A 164 -1.53 -3.22 -3.88
C TRP A 164 -0.47 -2.42 -3.11
N ILE A 165 -0.61 -1.08 -3.04
CA ILE A 165 0.31 -0.23 -2.27
C ILE A 165 0.30 -0.65 -0.79
N GLY A 166 -0.85 -0.90 -0.19
CA GLY A 166 -0.99 -1.33 1.20
C GLY A 166 -0.34 -2.69 1.49
N GLU A 167 -0.38 -3.59 0.53
CA GLU A 167 0.17 -4.92 0.68
C GLU A 167 1.68 -5.00 0.39
N GLU A 168 2.20 -4.22 -0.56
CA GLU A 168 3.54 -4.52 -1.09
C GLU A 168 4.48 -3.31 -1.18
N VAL A 169 3.97 -2.08 -1.23
CA VAL A 169 4.81 -0.89 -1.46
C VAL A 169 4.97 -0.08 -0.18
N ARG A 170 5.85 -0.55 0.70
CA ARG A 170 6.16 0.10 1.96
C ARG A 170 7.65 0.03 2.26
N PRO A 171 8.45 0.98 1.72
CA PRO A 171 9.90 0.94 1.85
C PRO A 171 10.38 1.34 3.25
N LEU A 172 11.58 0.87 3.59
CA LEU A 172 12.44 1.51 4.57
C LEU A 172 13.16 2.66 3.85
N ALA A 173 12.88 3.92 4.24
CA ALA A 173 13.30 5.08 3.47
C ALA A 173 13.66 6.29 4.33
N VAL A 174 14.41 7.21 3.71
CA VAL A 174 14.58 8.60 4.17
C VAL A 174 13.91 9.50 3.14
N GLU A 175 12.94 10.29 3.57
CA GLU A 175 12.13 11.17 2.75
C GLU A 175 12.29 12.63 3.19
N GLY A 176 12.44 13.52 2.23
CA GLY A 176 12.39 14.96 2.41
C GLY A 176 11.21 15.59 1.66
N ASN A 177 10.57 16.57 2.28
CA ASN A 177 9.45 17.32 1.70
C ASN A 177 9.75 18.82 1.72
N LEU A 178 9.40 19.51 0.64
CA LEU A 178 9.46 20.95 0.51
C LEU A 178 8.08 21.46 0.11
N ASP A 179 7.45 22.26 0.96
CA ASP A 179 6.21 22.96 0.67
C ASP A 179 6.53 24.43 0.31
N ALA A 180 5.97 24.92 -0.78
CA ALA A 180 6.10 26.31 -1.22
C ALA A 180 4.73 26.91 -1.53
N SER A 181 4.54 28.19 -1.14
CA SER A 181 3.34 28.97 -1.47
C SER A 181 3.76 30.23 -2.20
N LEU A 182 3.26 30.42 -3.44
CA LEU A 182 3.59 31.54 -4.30
C LEU A 182 2.36 31.98 -5.09
N GLY A 183 1.96 33.24 -4.98
CA GLY A 183 0.86 33.81 -5.77
C GLY A 183 -0.47 33.07 -5.64
N GLY A 184 -0.82 32.57 -4.45
CA GLY A 184 -2.03 31.79 -4.20
C GLY A 184 -1.93 30.32 -4.65
N GLN A 185 -0.83 29.92 -5.27
CA GLN A 185 -0.54 28.54 -5.63
C GLN A 185 0.23 27.84 -4.51
N ARG A 186 -0.01 26.53 -4.34
CA ARG A 186 0.75 25.68 -3.42
C ARG A 186 1.45 24.57 -4.18
N PHE A 187 2.71 24.36 -3.86
CA PHE A 187 3.53 23.29 -4.40
C PHE A 187 4.06 22.44 -3.25
N ARG A 188 4.11 21.14 -3.44
CA ARG A 188 4.87 20.22 -2.60
C ARG A 188 5.75 19.35 -3.48
N ALA A 189 7.05 19.36 -3.20
CA ALA A 189 8.01 18.43 -3.74
C ALA A 189 8.42 17.45 -2.65
N THR A 190 8.40 16.15 -2.97
CA THR A 190 8.86 15.06 -2.10
C THR A 190 9.92 14.28 -2.85
N ALA A 191 11.00 13.89 -2.15
CA ALA A 191 11.99 12.97 -2.66
C ALA A 191 12.42 12.02 -1.54
N ALA A 192 12.65 10.75 -1.88
CA ALA A 192 13.10 9.75 -0.94
C ALA A 192 14.12 8.80 -1.54
N VAL A 193 14.98 8.29 -0.67
CA VAL A 193 15.90 7.19 -0.96
C VAL A 193 15.52 6.00 -0.11
N MET A 194 15.43 4.82 -0.73
CA MET A 194 14.94 3.58 -0.11
C MET A 194 16.09 2.58 0.08
N ALA A 195 16.08 1.93 1.23
CA ALA A 195 17.05 0.88 1.56
C ALA A 195 16.52 -0.54 1.33
N ALA A 196 15.20 -0.73 1.39
CA ALA A 196 14.57 -2.04 1.25
C ALA A 196 13.12 -1.89 0.77
N ASN A 197 12.74 -2.65 -0.21
CA ASN A 197 11.42 -2.98 -0.77
C ASN A 197 11.62 -3.80 -2.06
N ASP A 198 12.56 -4.73 -2.04
CA ASP A 198 13.10 -5.38 -3.22
C ASP A 198 12.14 -6.36 -3.88
N THR A 199 11.15 -6.88 -3.15
CA THR A 199 10.17 -7.84 -3.66
C THR A 199 8.89 -7.19 -4.18
N ALA A 200 8.77 -5.86 -4.16
CA ALA A 200 7.58 -5.17 -4.69
C ALA A 200 7.36 -5.49 -6.17
N GLY A 201 6.13 -5.94 -6.52
CA GLY A 201 5.76 -6.39 -7.86
C GLY A 201 5.52 -7.91 -7.98
N THR A 202 5.88 -8.70 -6.95
CA THR A 202 5.61 -10.15 -6.89
C THR A 202 4.12 -10.43 -6.97
N LEU A 203 3.31 -9.74 -6.15
CA LEU A 203 1.86 -9.93 -6.11
C LEU A 203 1.20 -9.61 -7.45
N LEU A 204 1.61 -8.54 -8.11
CA LEU A 204 1.07 -8.17 -9.43
C LEU A 204 1.35 -9.21 -10.50
N THR A 205 2.47 -9.92 -10.41
CA THR A 205 2.78 -11.00 -11.35
C THR A 205 1.97 -12.24 -11.06
N PHE A 206 2.05 -12.79 -9.86
CA PHE A 206 1.46 -14.10 -9.57
C PHE A 206 -0.03 -14.05 -9.25
N ARG A 207 -0.52 -12.98 -8.63
CA ARG A 207 -1.93 -12.79 -8.28
C ARG A 207 -2.67 -11.87 -9.26
N GLY A 208 -1.97 -10.87 -9.82
CA GLY A 208 -2.56 -9.74 -10.50
C GLY A 208 -3.16 -8.73 -9.52
N TRP A 209 -4.00 -7.84 -10.05
CA TRP A 209 -4.72 -6.87 -9.24
C TRP A 209 -5.76 -7.55 -8.34
N ALA A 210 -5.90 -7.05 -7.12
CA ALA A 210 -6.85 -7.53 -6.13
C ALA A 210 -7.44 -6.37 -5.32
N PHE A 211 -8.54 -6.63 -4.61
CA PHE A 211 -9.32 -5.65 -3.87
C PHE A 211 -9.41 -6.08 -2.42
N ASN A 212 -8.78 -5.31 -1.57
CA ASN A 212 -8.73 -5.53 -0.14
C ASN A 212 -8.17 -4.28 0.55
N ASP A 213 -8.35 -4.13 1.85
CA ASP A 213 -7.74 -3.06 2.62
C ASP A 213 -6.63 -3.55 3.56
N ARG A 214 -6.02 -4.69 3.22
CA ARG A 214 -4.94 -5.28 3.99
C ARG A 214 -3.71 -4.38 3.99
N LYS A 215 -3.10 -4.28 5.14
CA LYS A 215 -1.82 -3.61 5.35
C LYS A 215 -0.81 -4.63 5.85
N THR A 216 0.23 -4.87 5.07
CA THR A 216 1.27 -5.81 5.48
C THR A 216 2.00 -5.29 6.71
N LEU A 217 2.15 -6.11 7.73
CA LEU A 217 2.96 -5.80 8.89
C LEU A 217 4.45 -5.95 8.57
N ALA A 218 5.31 -5.27 9.32
CA ALA A 218 6.75 -5.45 9.18
C ALA A 218 7.11 -6.93 9.39
N PHE A 219 7.86 -7.50 8.47
CA PHE A 219 8.30 -8.91 8.45
C PHE A 219 7.19 -9.95 8.23
N ASP A 220 6.00 -9.51 7.81
CA ASP A 220 4.91 -10.42 7.45
C ASP A 220 5.15 -11.08 6.10
N ARG A 221 4.54 -12.26 5.91
CA ARG A 221 4.52 -13.01 4.66
C ARG A 221 3.20 -12.81 3.94
N GLN A 222 3.25 -12.30 2.72
CA GLN A 222 2.07 -12.27 1.86
C GLN A 222 2.00 -13.58 1.07
N PRO A 223 0.91 -14.35 1.18
CA PRO A 223 0.76 -15.59 0.42
C PRO A 223 0.56 -15.26 -1.07
N LEU A 224 1.17 -16.08 -1.91
CA LEU A 224 0.89 -16.10 -3.34
C LEU A 224 -0.24 -17.11 -3.63
N PRO A 225 -0.98 -16.94 -4.74
CA PRO A 225 -1.86 -17.98 -5.24
C PRO A 225 -1.02 -19.21 -5.65
N PRO A 226 -1.62 -20.37 -5.98
CA PRO A 226 -0.90 -21.50 -6.53
C PRO A 226 -0.03 -21.06 -7.71
N LEU A 227 1.26 -21.39 -7.66
CA LEU A 227 2.22 -21.05 -8.70
C LEU A 227 2.08 -22.04 -9.86
N GLY A 228 2.27 -21.58 -11.10
CA GLY A 228 2.40 -22.45 -12.26
C GLY A 228 3.64 -23.34 -12.17
N ALA A 229 3.64 -24.45 -12.92
CA ALA A 229 4.69 -25.48 -12.89
C ALA A 229 6.09 -24.90 -13.15
N ASP A 230 6.20 -23.85 -13.95
CA ASP A 230 7.47 -23.20 -14.30
C ASP A 230 8.13 -22.49 -13.10
N PHE A 231 7.37 -22.19 -12.04
CA PHE A 231 7.86 -21.54 -10.84
C PHE A 231 7.92 -22.45 -9.62
N GLU A 232 7.46 -23.70 -9.74
CA GLU A 232 7.54 -24.66 -8.65
C GLU A 232 9.01 -24.95 -8.33
N GLY A 233 9.41 -24.67 -7.07
CA GLY A 233 10.80 -24.78 -6.61
C GLY A 233 11.72 -23.61 -6.98
N TYR A 234 11.27 -22.67 -7.81
CA TYR A 234 12.06 -21.49 -8.21
C TYR A 234 11.53 -20.18 -7.64
N GLN A 235 10.35 -20.16 -7.06
CA GLN A 235 9.76 -19.01 -6.38
C GLN A 235 9.16 -19.47 -5.06
N ALA A 236 9.41 -18.74 -3.98
CA ALA A 236 8.73 -18.94 -2.71
C ALA A 236 7.21 -18.78 -2.87
N PRO A 237 6.37 -19.58 -2.19
CA PRO A 237 4.91 -19.42 -2.25
C PRO A 237 4.40 -18.23 -1.42
N PHE A 238 5.27 -17.28 -1.16
CA PHE A 238 5.02 -16.04 -0.42
C PHE A 238 6.00 -14.95 -0.83
N THR A 239 5.73 -13.72 -0.41
CA THR A 239 6.65 -12.58 -0.53
C THR A 239 6.69 -11.79 0.78
N HIS A 240 7.85 -11.19 1.10
CA HIS A 240 8.02 -10.22 2.18
C HIS A 240 8.20 -8.84 1.58
N PRO A 241 7.29 -7.89 1.76
CA PRO A 241 7.44 -6.54 1.19
C PRO A 241 8.63 -5.77 1.74
N LEU A 242 9.09 -6.10 2.93
CA LEU A 242 10.28 -5.51 3.54
C LEU A 242 11.43 -6.51 3.54
N ILE A 243 12.12 -6.60 2.43
CA ILE A 243 13.34 -7.41 2.26
C ILE A 243 14.38 -6.58 1.52
N ASP A 244 15.64 -6.77 1.84
CA ASP A 244 16.79 -6.14 1.19
C ASP A 244 17.69 -7.22 0.56
N LEU A 245 17.74 -7.26 -0.75
CA LEU A 245 18.57 -8.12 -1.57
C LEU A 245 19.76 -7.36 -2.22
N HIS A 246 19.83 -6.05 -2.01
CA HIS A 246 20.86 -5.19 -2.60
C HIS A 246 22.28 -5.41 -2.01
N LYS A 247 22.43 -6.23 -1.00
CA LYS A 247 23.69 -6.42 -0.25
C LYS A 247 24.23 -5.14 0.41
N GLY A 248 23.31 -4.23 0.72
CA GLY A 248 23.57 -2.99 1.44
C GLY A 248 23.16 -1.74 0.68
N PHE A 249 22.66 -0.77 1.41
CA PHE A 249 22.10 0.51 0.94
C PHE A 249 23.00 1.25 -0.07
N ALA A 250 24.33 1.14 0.08
CA ALA A 250 25.29 1.85 -0.77
C ALA A 250 25.40 1.30 -2.21
N HIS A 251 24.87 0.12 -2.49
CA HIS A 251 25.05 -0.53 -3.79
C HIS A 251 24.00 -0.16 -4.82
N ARG A 252 22.71 -0.24 -4.45
CA ARG A 252 21.58 0.01 -5.37
C ARG A 252 20.38 0.60 -4.65
N PRO A 253 20.47 1.81 -4.08
CA PRO A 253 19.33 2.41 -3.41
C PRO A 253 18.18 2.64 -4.40
N GLY A 254 16.97 2.29 -3.99
CA GLY A 254 15.76 2.69 -4.67
C GLY A 254 15.42 4.15 -4.36
N TYR A 255 14.42 4.71 -5.06
CA TYR A 255 13.96 6.07 -4.84
C TYR A 255 12.48 6.23 -5.19
N TYR A 256 11.88 7.25 -4.62
CA TYR A 256 10.65 7.82 -5.16
C TYR A 256 10.68 9.34 -5.10
N ALA A 257 9.87 9.95 -5.96
CA ALA A 257 9.69 11.39 -6.00
C ALA A 257 8.22 11.74 -6.28
N LYS A 258 7.75 12.85 -5.72
CA LYS A 258 6.41 13.40 -5.93
C LYS A 258 6.48 14.89 -6.18
N LEU A 259 5.64 15.36 -7.07
CA LEU A 259 5.32 16.78 -7.23
C LEU A 259 3.80 16.93 -7.14
N ALA A 260 3.34 17.75 -6.21
CA ALA A 260 1.94 18.13 -6.10
C ALA A 260 1.80 19.62 -6.33
N TRP A 261 0.78 20.01 -7.09
CA TRP A 261 0.43 21.39 -7.42
C TRP A 261 -1.04 21.66 -7.15
N GLN A 262 -1.30 22.68 -6.39
CA GLN A 262 -2.63 23.20 -6.11
C GLN A 262 -2.70 24.66 -6.58
N PRO A 263 -3.28 24.93 -7.78
CA PRO A 263 -3.55 26.28 -8.27
C PRO A 263 -4.60 27.00 -7.39
N PRO A 264 -4.86 28.30 -7.62
CA PRO A 264 -5.86 29.07 -6.88
C PRO A 264 -7.32 28.74 -7.31
N ILE A 265 -7.56 27.51 -7.72
CA ILE A 265 -8.86 26.90 -7.98
C ILE A 265 -8.99 25.61 -7.16
N PRO A 266 -10.18 25.08 -6.91
CA PRO A 266 -10.35 23.93 -6.02
C PRO A 266 -9.91 22.61 -6.65
N VAL A 267 -8.70 22.56 -7.22
CA VAL A 267 -8.09 21.39 -7.87
C VAL A 267 -6.69 21.16 -7.31
N ARG A 268 -6.30 19.91 -7.13
CA ARG A 268 -4.93 19.47 -6.84
C ARG A 268 -4.51 18.42 -7.85
N LEU A 269 -3.36 18.58 -8.45
CA LEU A 269 -2.71 17.66 -9.37
C LEU A 269 -1.46 17.08 -8.72
N GLU A 270 -1.21 15.80 -8.94
CA GLU A 270 -0.06 15.10 -8.39
C GLU A 270 0.60 14.23 -9.46
N PHE A 271 1.92 14.22 -9.46
CA PHE A 271 2.73 13.27 -10.19
C PHE A 271 3.66 12.55 -9.20
N PHE A 272 3.77 11.23 -9.33
CA PHE A 272 4.61 10.40 -8.48
C PHE A 272 5.38 9.39 -9.32
N ARG A 273 6.66 9.20 -8.99
CA ARG A 273 7.54 8.19 -9.56
C ARG A 273 8.14 7.34 -8.46
N TYR A 274 8.16 6.02 -8.67
CA TYR A 274 8.79 5.01 -7.81
C TYR A 274 9.70 4.11 -8.64
N ASP A 275 10.86 3.74 -8.10
CA ASP A 275 11.75 2.70 -8.63
C ASP A 275 12.52 2.09 -7.46
N ASN A 276 12.25 0.83 -7.12
CA ASN A 276 12.98 0.16 -6.02
C ASN A 276 14.42 -0.19 -6.41
N ASN A 277 14.76 -0.11 -7.69
CA ASN A 277 16.08 -0.39 -8.24
C ASN A 277 16.65 -1.77 -7.86
N ALA A 278 15.81 -2.74 -7.48
CA ALA A 278 16.20 -4.07 -7.09
C ALA A 278 16.98 -4.80 -8.19
N ASN A 279 17.85 -5.72 -7.83
CA ASN A 279 18.49 -6.60 -8.80
C ASN A 279 17.56 -7.79 -9.12
N PRO A 280 17.02 -7.91 -10.33
CA PRO A 280 16.09 -8.96 -10.66
C PRO A 280 16.70 -10.38 -10.68
N GLU A 281 18.02 -10.49 -10.62
CA GLU A 281 18.75 -11.78 -10.60
C GLU A 281 19.20 -12.20 -9.18
N ASP A 282 19.00 -11.33 -8.17
CA ASP A 282 19.26 -11.68 -6.79
C ASP A 282 18.09 -12.46 -6.19
N PHE A 283 18.41 -13.42 -5.34
CA PHE A 283 17.43 -14.18 -4.57
C PHE A 283 18.03 -14.63 -3.24
N ASN A 284 17.18 -14.93 -2.27
CA ASN A 284 17.57 -15.43 -0.97
C ASN A 284 17.47 -16.98 -0.88
N ALA A 285 17.80 -17.52 0.28
CA ALA A 285 17.75 -18.97 0.54
C ALA A 285 16.31 -19.55 0.51
N ASP A 286 15.30 -18.71 0.69
CA ASP A 286 13.88 -19.09 0.63
C ASP A 286 13.32 -18.99 -0.80
N MET A 287 14.13 -18.68 -1.81
CA MET A 287 13.75 -18.46 -3.21
C MET A 287 12.80 -17.26 -3.40
N GLU A 288 12.98 -16.23 -2.59
CA GLU A 288 12.39 -14.92 -2.86
C GLU A 288 13.36 -14.12 -3.71
N TRP A 289 12.86 -13.60 -4.83
CA TRP A 289 13.67 -12.88 -5.82
C TRP A 289 13.60 -11.36 -5.61
N GLY A 290 14.61 -10.68 -6.11
CA GLY A 290 14.58 -9.24 -6.35
C GLY A 290 13.64 -8.95 -7.53
N TRP A 291 12.61 -8.16 -7.27
CA TRP A 291 11.67 -7.70 -8.28
C TRP A 291 12.00 -6.25 -8.60
N ARG A 292 12.65 -5.98 -9.72
CA ARG A 292 12.86 -4.60 -10.14
C ARG A 292 11.55 -4.01 -10.62
N THR A 293 10.96 -3.21 -9.78
CA THR A 293 9.66 -2.59 -10.00
C THR A 293 9.77 -1.08 -10.01
N TRP A 294 9.21 -0.48 -11.06
CA TRP A 294 9.03 0.95 -11.14
C TRP A 294 7.62 1.28 -11.63
N PHE A 295 7.11 2.41 -11.21
CA PHE A 295 5.85 2.95 -11.73
C PHE A 295 5.80 4.46 -11.68
N ASN A 296 4.98 5.02 -12.56
CA ASN A 296 4.52 6.40 -12.52
C ASN A 296 3.07 6.41 -12.06
N ASN A 297 2.68 7.44 -11.33
CA ASN A 297 1.31 7.65 -10.91
C ASN A 297 0.94 9.12 -11.09
N VAL A 298 -0.25 9.38 -11.61
CA VAL A 298 -0.85 10.71 -11.67
C VAL A 298 -2.10 10.73 -10.82
N GLY A 299 -2.30 11.82 -10.10
CA GLY A 299 -3.44 12.02 -9.22
C GLY A 299 -4.13 13.36 -9.48
N LEU A 300 -5.46 13.34 -9.37
CA LEU A 300 -6.34 14.52 -9.43
C LEU A 300 -7.28 14.50 -8.24
N VAL A 301 -7.39 15.63 -7.54
CA VAL A 301 -8.47 15.89 -6.58
C VAL A 301 -9.13 17.20 -6.97
N ALA A 302 -10.44 17.17 -7.19
CA ALA A 302 -11.24 18.35 -7.54
C ALA A 302 -12.45 18.49 -6.62
N ASN A 303 -12.57 19.63 -5.94
CA ASN A 303 -13.75 19.96 -5.15
C ASN A 303 -14.76 20.69 -6.06
N LEU A 304 -15.88 20.02 -6.33
CA LEU A 304 -16.88 20.48 -7.29
C LEU A 304 -17.94 21.42 -6.67
N GLY A 305 -17.81 21.68 -5.35
CA GLY A 305 -18.79 22.44 -4.57
C GLY A 305 -19.96 21.57 -4.09
N GLY A 306 -20.81 22.15 -3.22
CA GLY A 306 -21.98 21.44 -2.68
C GLY A 306 -21.67 20.15 -1.94
N GLY A 307 -20.48 20.01 -1.33
CA GLY A 307 -20.08 18.77 -0.65
C GLY A 307 -19.65 17.64 -1.61
N THR A 308 -19.40 17.95 -2.88
CA THR A 308 -18.98 16.98 -3.91
C THR A 308 -17.48 17.09 -4.19
N GLN A 309 -16.79 15.95 -4.20
CA GLN A 309 -15.37 15.85 -4.56
C GLN A 309 -15.16 14.69 -5.56
N LEU A 310 -14.31 14.95 -6.54
CA LEU A 310 -13.80 13.94 -7.48
C LEU A 310 -12.34 13.66 -7.16
N LYS A 311 -11.98 12.38 -6.99
CA LYS A 311 -10.61 11.88 -6.93
C LYS A 311 -10.37 10.97 -8.15
N GLY A 312 -9.26 11.15 -8.84
CA GLY A 312 -8.83 10.29 -9.94
C GLY A 312 -7.37 9.92 -9.77
N GLN A 313 -7.04 8.65 -10.01
CA GLN A 313 -5.67 8.17 -9.94
C GLN A 313 -5.42 7.21 -11.10
N ALA A 314 -4.27 7.31 -11.75
CA ALA A 314 -3.84 6.40 -12.79
C ALA A 314 -2.36 6.05 -12.59
N LEU A 315 -2.09 4.75 -12.61
CA LEU A 315 -0.78 4.16 -12.37
C LEU A 315 -0.38 3.28 -13.54
N GLU A 316 0.88 3.42 -13.98
CA GLU A 316 1.50 2.54 -14.96
C GLU A 316 2.91 2.20 -14.51
N GLY A 317 3.28 0.92 -14.62
CA GLY A 317 4.59 0.45 -14.23
C GLY A 317 5.03 -0.82 -14.94
N ARG A 318 6.20 -1.30 -14.52
CA ARG A 318 6.82 -2.52 -15.00
C ARG A 318 7.52 -3.22 -13.84
N THR A 319 7.42 -4.55 -13.83
CA THR A 319 8.13 -5.40 -12.87
C THR A 319 8.88 -6.51 -13.60
N ARG A 320 10.10 -6.82 -13.14
CA ARG A 320 10.99 -7.79 -13.76
C ARG A 320 11.68 -8.65 -12.71
N MET A 321 11.79 -9.97 -12.99
CA MET A 321 12.44 -10.92 -12.12
C MET A 321 13.12 -12.04 -12.93
N GLY A 322 14.13 -12.66 -12.35
CA GLY A 322 14.83 -13.83 -12.88
C GLY A 322 15.98 -13.51 -13.82
N PHE A 323 16.62 -14.53 -14.32
CA PHE A 323 17.75 -14.42 -15.24
C PHE A 323 17.33 -13.94 -16.63
N SER A 324 18.29 -13.42 -17.37
CA SER A 324 18.11 -12.97 -18.76
C SER A 324 18.77 -13.96 -19.70
N GLN A 325 18.06 -14.36 -20.76
CA GLN A 325 18.55 -15.22 -21.85
C GLN A 325 18.10 -14.63 -23.19
N ASP A 326 19.03 -14.42 -24.13
CA ASP A 326 18.78 -13.89 -25.49
C ASP A 326 17.99 -12.58 -25.51
N GLY A 327 18.17 -11.73 -24.49
CA GLY A 327 17.47 -10.46 -24.34
C GLY A 327 16.07 -10.55 -23.70
N ALA A 328 15.53 -11.72 -23.52
CA ALA A 328 14.33 -11.96 -22.72
C ALA A 328 14.67 -12.27 -21.26
N ARG A 329 13.73 -12.08 -20.35
CA ARG A 329 13.88 -12.33 -18.91
C ARG A 329 12.81 -13.34 -18.47
N TRP A 330 13.02 -14.04 -17.35
CA TRP A 330 12.02 -14.99 -16.83
C TRP A 330 10.67 -14.33 -16.65
N VAL A 331 10.63 -13.16 -16.03
CA VAL A 331 9.41 -12.36 -15.91
C VAL A 331 9.70 -10.92 -16.32
N ASP A 332 8.85 -10.39 -17.16
CA ASP A 332 8.85 -8.98 -17.58
C ASP A 332 7.41 -8.53 -17.86
N ASN A 333 6.76 -7.96 -16.83
CA ASN A 333 5.36 -7.58 -16.88
C ASN A 333 5.19 -6.07 -16.80
N ARG A 334 4.34 -5.51 -17.65
CA ARG A 334 3.76 -4.18 -17.51
C ARG A 334 2.45 -4.30 -16.76
N PHE A 335 2.17 -3.36 -15.89
CA PHE A 335 0.92 -3.27 -15.16
C PHE A 335 0.36 -1.85 -15.20
N ARG A 336 -0.98 -1.73 -15.24
CA ARG A 336 -1.70 -0.47 -15.24
C ARG A 336 -2.99 -0.60 -14.46
N SER A 337 -3.36 0.48 -13.79
CA SER A 337 -4.69 0.63 -13.21
C SER A 337 -5.06 2.11 -13.14
N ALA A 338 -6.35 2.40 -13.25
CA ALA A 338 -6.88 3.74 -13.08
C ALA A 338 -8.26 3.69 -12.47
N PHE A 339 -8.57 4.66 -11.60
CA PHE A 339 -9.91 4.83 -11.05
C PHE A 339 -10.38 6.29 -11.07
N ALA A 340 -11.70 6.45 -11.00
CA ALA A 340 -12.39 7.68 -10.66
C ALA A 340 -13.33 7.42 -9.48
N LEU A 341 -13.17 8.19 -8.40
CA LEU A 341 -13.98 8.13 -7.18
C LEU A 341 -14.70 9.47 -7.01
N LEU A 342 -16.02 9.44 -7.04
CA LEU A 342 -16.87 10.57 -6.72
C LEU A 342 -17.43 10.41 -5.31
N THR A 343 -17.28 11.44 -4.48
CA THR A 343 -17.91 11.51 -3.16
C THR A 343 -18.88 12.68 -3.08
N HIS A 344 -19.95 12.50 -2.33
CA HIS A 344 -20.96 13.55 -2.12
C HIS A 344 -21.53 13.48 -0.71
N GLN A 345 -21.62 14.63 -0.03
CA GLN A 345 -22.17 14.73 1.32
C GLN A 345 -23.63 15.15 1.27
N ILE A 346 -24.52 14.32 1.81
CA ILE A 346 -25.95 14.61 1.97
C ILE A 346 -26.29 14.66 3.47
N GLY A 347 -26.40 15.86 4.00
CA GLY A 347 -26.61 16.03 5.44
C GLY A 347 -25.49 15.33 6.25
N VAL A 348 -25.84 14.31 7.02
CA VAL A 348 -24.89 13.54 7.86
C VAL A 348 -24.34 12.27 7.18
N VAL A 349 -24.76 12.00 5.93
CA VAL A 349 -24.36 10.81 5.18
C VAL A 349 -23.43 11.20 4.04
N GLY A 350 -22.24 10.62 4.02
CA GLY A 350 -21.32 10.65 2.88
C GLY A 350 -21.62 9.49 1.94
N LEU A 351 -21.73 9.76 0.66
CA LEU A 351 -21.88 8.77 -0.41
C LEU A 351 -20.58 8.72 -1.22
N ALA A 352 -20.19 7.54 -1.67
CA ALA A 352 -19.06 7.34 -2.56
C ALA A 352 -19.43 6.38 -3.69
N ALA A 353 -18.91 6.67 -4.89
CA ALA A 353 -19.02 5.78 -6.05
C ALA A 353 -17.68 5.77 -6.79
N ARG A 354 -17.13 4.58 -7.06
CA ARG A 354 -15.87 4.38 -7.78
C ARG A 354 -16.05 3.46 -8.97
N VAL A 355 -15.41 3.82 -10.07
CA VAL A 355 -15.23 2.95 -11.24
C VAL A 355 -13.75 2.85 -11.52
N GLU A 356 -13.27 1.67 -11.89
CA GLU A 356 -11.87 1.44 -12.17
C GLU A 356 -11.64 0.37 -13.22
N ALA A 357 -10.48 0.46 -13.89
CA ALA A 357 -10.00 -0.52 -14.85
C ALA A 357 -8.53 -0.84 -14.59
N PHE A 358 -8.15 -2.09 -14.86
CA PHE A 358 -6.79 -2.58 -14.61
C PHE A 358 -6.37 -3.60 -15.67
N ASP A 359 -5.06 -3.68 -15.92
CA ASP A 359 -4.44 -4.73 -16.71
C ASP A 359 -3.03 -5.07 -16.21
N THR A 360 -2.59 -6.29 -16.51
CA THR A 360 -1.19 -6.72 -16.55
C THR A 360 -0.90 -7.35 -17.90
N ARG A 361 0.32 -7.14 -18.43
CA ARG A 361 0.73 -7.62 -19.75
C ARG A 361 2.15 -8.16 -19.71
N ASN A 362 2.32 -9.37 -20.20
CA ASN A 362 3.63 -9.93 -20.50
C ASN A 362 4.32 -9.09 -21.60
N ARG A 363 5.60 -8.84 -21.45
CA ARG A 363 6.43 -8.01 -22.34
C ARG A 363 7.62 -8.77 -22.94
N GLY A 364 7.46 -10.06 -23.22
CA GLY A 364 8.52 -10.92 -23.74
C GLY A 364 9.27 -11.66 -22.63
N SER A 365 8.54 -12.13 -21.62
CA SER A 365 9.04 -13.08 -20.65
C SER A 365 9.43 -14.38 -21.34
N ILE A 366 10.43 -15.08 -20.81
CA ILE A 366 10.80 -16.45 -21.27
C ILE A 366 9.69 -17.42 -20.91
N VAL A 367 9.02 -17.18 -19.80
CA VAL A 367 7.84 -17.91 -19.38
C VAL A 367 6.63 -17.33 -20.10
N ASP A 368 5.94 -18.16 -20.86
CA ASP A 368 4.84 -17.76 -21.74
C ASP A 368 3.69 -17.07 -20.99
N GLY A 369 3.13 -16.11 -21.63
CA GLY A 369 2.01 -15.19 -21.53
C GLY A 369 0.90 -15.34 -20.52
N GLU A 370 0.98 -16.23 -19.59
CA GLU A 370 -0.07 -16.67 -18.68
C GLU A 370 -0.43 -15.64 -17.59
N TYR A 371 0.40 -14.62 -17.43
CA TYR A 371 0.17 -13.54 -16.45
C TYR A 371 -0.60 -12.34 -17.01
N ASP A 372 -1.10 -12.46 -18.23
CA ASP A 372 -1.94 -11.43 -18.82
C ASP A 372 -3.29 -11.36 -18.11
N GLU A 373 -3.64 -10.14 -17.72
CA GLU A 373 -4.88 -9.86 -17.02
C GLU A 373 -5.54 -8.59 -17.58
N THR A 374 -6.88 -8.59 -17.65
CA THR A 374 -7.68 -7.40 -17.87
C THR A 374 -8.92 -7.44 -17.00
N GLY A 375 -9.31 -6.29 -16.45
CA GLY A 375 -10.52 -6.24 -15.65
C GLY A 375 -10.98 -4.82 -15.36
N TRP A 376 -12.12 -4.78 -14.69
CA TRP A 376 -12.75 -3.56 -14.19
C TRP A 376 -13.46 -3.86 -12.88
N ALA A 377 -13.70 -2.81 -12.10
CA ALA A 377 -14.51 -2.90 -10.90
C ALA A 377 -15.36 -1.63 -10.71
N GLU A 378 -16.44 -1.79 -9.97
CA GLU A 378 -17.30 -0.71 -9.51
C GLU A 378 -17.62 -0.89 -8.03
N MET A 379 -17.71 0.23 -7.32
CA MET A 379 -18.00 0.25 -5.90
C MET A 379 -18.94 1.42 -5.61
N VAL A 380 -19.90 1.18 -4.72
CA VAL A 380 -20.70 2.22 -4.08
C VAL A 380 -20.67 2.03 -2.57
N ALA A 381 -20.58 3.14 -1.84
CA ALA A 381 -20.55 3.12 -0.38
C ALA A 381 -21.36 4.27 0.22
N ALA A 382 -21.85 4.03 1.42
CA ALA A 382 -22.45 5.05 2.27
C ALA A 382 -21.77 5.04 3.64
N LYS A 383 -21.43 6.24 4.14
CA LYS A 383 -20.72 6.47 5.39
C LYS A 383 -21.51 7.41 6.29
N ARG A 384 -21.57 7.11 7.58
CA ARG A 384 -22.08 8.03 8.59
C ARG A 384 -21.11 8.12 9.78
N ASP A 385 -20.76 9.34 10.13
CA ASP A 385 -19.89 9.65 11.27
C ASP A 385 -20.72 10.09 12.47
N TRP A 386 -20.51 9.42 13.63
CA TRP A 386 -21.10 9.74 14.92
C TRP A 386 -20.04 10.22 15.95
N GLY A 387 -18.91 10.68 15.48
CA GLY A 387 -17.78 11.12 16.29
C GLY A 387 -16.82 9.97 16.61
N LYS A 388 -17.01 9.23 17.70
CA LYS A 388 -16.13 8.09 18.03
C LYS A 388 -16.39 6.87 17.16
N PHE A 389 -17.55 6.78 16.53
CA PHE A 389 -17.94 5.66 15.66
C PHE A 389 -18.24 6.14 14.26
N ILE A 390 -17.84 5.35 13.28
CA ILE A 390 -18.16 5.57 11.86
C ILE A 390 -18.73 4.25 11.33
N GLY A 391 -19.95 4.31 10.79
CA GLY A 391 -20.56 3.17 10.10
C GLY A 391 -20.39 3.32 8.60
N LEU A 392 -20.05 2.24 7.91
CA LEU A 392 -19.97 2.14 6.45
C LEU A 392 -20.75 0.93 5.95
N ILE A 393 -21.35 1.08 4.78
CA ILE A 393 -21.89 -0.02 3.99
C ILE A 393 -21.33 0.12 2.59
N GLU A 394 -20.88 -0.97 2.00
CA GLU A 394 -20.25 -0.99 0.66
C GLU A 394 -20.76 -2.16 -0.17
N LEU A 395 -20.96 -1.91 -1.46
CA LEU A 395 -21.12 -2.92 -2.50
C LEU A 395 -19.96 -2.76 -3.48
N LEU A 396 -19.20 -3.83 -3.68
CA LEU A 396 -18.11 -3.94 -4.64
C LEU A 396 -18.43 -5.05 -5.66
N HIS A 397 -18.28 -4.76 -6.94
CA HIS A 397 -18.32 -5.74 -8.02
C HIS A 397 -17.02 -5.70 -8.83
N VAL A 398 -16.44 -6.87 -9.08
CA VAL A 398 -15.19 -7.04 -9.84
C VAL A 398 -15.41 -8.04 -10.97
N SER A 399 -14.97 -7.70 -12.18
CA SER A 399 -14.95 -8.58 -13.34
C SER A 399 -13.57 -8.54 -14.00
N GLY A 400 -12.97 -9.69 -14.17
CA GLY A 400 -11.64 -9.81 -14.79
C GLY A 400 -11.48 -11.06 -15.62
N LYS A 401 -10.53 -11.03 -16.56
CA LYS A 401 -9.99 -12.17 -17.27
C LYS A 401 -8.51 -12.28 -16.96
N ARG A 402 -8.05 -13.47 -16.56
CA ARG A 402 -6.65 -13.79 -16.32
C ARG A 402 -6.31 -15.13 -16.96
N ASP A 403 -5.31 -15.14 -17.84
CA ASP A 403 -5.02 -16.32 -18.66
C ASP A 403 -4.43 -17.47 -17.84
N GLN A 404 -3.65 -17.21 -16.78
CA GLN A 404 -3.13 -18.20 -15.84
C GLN A 404 -4.20 -19.16 -15.26
N LEU A 405 -5.45 -18.78 -15.22
CA LEU A 405 -6.53 -19.61 -14.67
C LEU A 405 -6.79 -20.87 -15.52
N GLU A 406 -6.50 -20.82 -16.83
CA GLU A 406 -6.67 -21.96 -17.73
C GLU A 406 -5.72 -23.13 -17.36
N GLU A 407 -4.49 -22.82 -16.92
CA GLU A 407 -3.54 -23.82 -16.46
C GLU A 407 -3.99 -24.50 -15.16
N ALA A 408 -4.64 -23.75 -14.29
CA ALA A 408 -5.25 -24.30 -13.07
C ALA A 408 -6.56 -25.05 -13.36
N GLY A 409 -6.96 -25.25 -14.63
CA GLY A 409 -8.20 -25.87 -15.03
C GLY A 409 -9.45 -25.03 -14.72
N LEU A 410 -9.27 -23.71 -14.52
CA LEU A 410 -10.35 -22.78 -14.20
C LEU A 410 -10.74 -21.93 -15.41
N LYS A 411 -11.94 -21.37 -15.39
CA LYS A 411 -12.35 -20.40 -16.42
C LYS A 411 -11.52 -19.12 -16.27
N PRO A 412 -10.94 -18.59 -17.37
CA PRO A 412 -10.11 -17.39 -17.31
C PRO A 412 -10.89 -16.14 -16.87
N ARG A 413 -12.20 -16.10 -17.11
CA ARG A 413 -13.07 -15.00 -16.67
C ARG A 413 -13.69 -15.29 -15.31
N GLN A 414 -13.46 -14.38 -14.38
CA GLN A 414 -14.03 -14.38 -13.04
C GLN A 414 -14.92 -13.15 -12.83
N ARG A 415 -15.98 -13.32 -12.03
CA ARG A 415 -16.80 -12.25 -11.49
C ARG A 415 -17.00 -12.49 -10.01
N GLN A 416 -16.97 -11.42 -9.24
CA GLN A 416 -17.15 -11.46 -7.80
C GLN A 416 -17.94 -10.24 -7.35
N THR A 417 -18.83 -10.43 -6.40
CA THR A 417 -19.60 -9.37 -5.77
C THR A 417 -19.46 -9.50 -4.27
N GLN A 418 -19.22 -8.39 -3.59
CA GLN A 418 -19.12 -8.32 -2.14
C GLN A 418 -20.02 -7.21 -1.61
N ILE A 419 -20.74 -7.52 -0.54
CA ILE A 419 -21.44 -6.52 0.28
C ILE A 419 -20.76 -6.55 1.64
N GLN A 420 -20.39 -5.38 2.16
CA GLN A 420 -19.78 -5.24 3.46
C GLN A 420 -20.49 -4.21 4.32
N ALA A 421 -20.57 -4.46 5.61
CA ALA A 421 -20.89 -3.48 6.63
C ALA A 421 -19.71 -3.39 7.62
N GLU A 422 -19.32 -2.17 7.97
CA GLU A 422 -18.22 -1.90 8.86
C GLU A 422 -18.60 -0.90 9.94
N LEU A 423 -18.15 -1.15 11.16
CA LEU A 423 -18.21 -0.20 12.26
C LEU A 423 -16.77 0.11 12.71
N ARG A 424 -16.31 1.33 12.43
CA ARG A 424 -15.01 1.85 12.90
C ARG A 424 -15.17 2.56 14.22
N PHE A 425 -14.20 2.36 15.09
CA PHE A 425 -14.02 3.09 16.34
C PHE A 425 -12.74 3.91 16.29
N ARG A 426 -12.78 5.14 16.83
CA ARG A 426 -11.62 6.02 17.00
C ARG A 426 -11.65 6.73 18.36
N TRP A 427 -10.51 6.73 19.03
CA TRP A 427 -10.31 7.38 20.33
C TRP A 427 -8.95 8.07 20.38
#